data_1d7f2453e3fd51396488a33583f5d6f2
#
_entry.id   1d7f2453e3fd51396488a33583f5d6f2
#
_cell.length_a   1.000
_cell.length_b   1.000
_cell.length_c   1.000
_cell.angle_alpha   90.00
_cell.angle_beta   90.00
_cell.angle_gamma   90.00
#
_symmetry.space_group_name_H-M   'P 1'
#
loop_
_entity.id
_entity.type
_entity.pdbx_description
1 polymer ?
#
loop_
_entity_poly.entity_id
_entity_poly.type
_entity_poly.pdbx_seq_one_letter_code
_entity_poly.pdbx_strand_id
1 'polypeptide(L)'
;DKVALVSPAGIIDPLSIHDAVEVLRSWELNPIVGPNAAATYGYFAGRDEQRLQDMQWALDDEDIRAIFCTRGGYGSLRIVEQLDYSIFQGSPKWLIGFSDITVFHSKLNTLGIESMHAPMPKSFRTTNPAALLRLKEFLFGKISSYRLPPHPFNREGIVQAELTGGNLTLLHCLRSSVLECKHQSSILFMEDVGENLYSIDRMLQSLKLTDKFSKLQGLIVGDFTEMKGLNFGKDAYEIIQ
;
A
#
# COMPACT_ATOMS: atom_id res chain seq x y z
N ASP A 1 21.64 7.31 -0.84
CA ASP A 1 20.99 6.78 0.37
C ASP A 1 20.76 5.27 0.25
N LYS A 2 20.87 4.52 1.36
CA LYS A 2 20.49 3.09 1.40
C LYS A 2 18.97 2.95 1.35
N VAL A 3 18.49 1.96 0.59
CA VAL A 3 17.08 1.56 0.56
C VAL A 3 16.99 0.04 0.66
N ALA A 4 16.02 -0.48 1.42
CA ALA A 4 15.81 -1.91 1.57
C ALA A 4 14.78 -2.42 0.56
N LEU A 5 14.98 -3.64 0.03
CA LEU A 5 13.98 -4.42 -0.69
C LEU A 5 13.64 -5.64 0.15
N VAL A 6 12.41 -5.74 0.62
CA VAL A 6 11.92 -6.83 1.49
C VAL A 6 10.61 -7.41 0.95
N SER A 7 10.36 -8.69 1.21
CA SER A 7 9.18 -9.39 0.71
C SER A 7 8.28 -9.84 1.87
N PRO A 8 7.42 -8.96 2.42
CA PRO A 8 6.63 -9.31 3.61
C PRO A 8 5.42 -10.22 3.32
N ALA A 9 5.09 -10.46 2.06
CA ALA A 9 3.86 -11.13 1.63
C ALA A 9 4.12 -12.29 0.64
N GLY A 10 3.67 -12.17 -0.59
CA GLY A 10 3.75 -13.23 -1.60
C GLY A 10 5.12 -13.39 -2.26
N ILE A 11 5.34 -14.54 -2.88
CA ILE A 11 6.56 -14.87 -3.64
C ILE A 11 6.77 -13.87 -4.76
N ILE A 12 8.00 -13.45 -4.95
CA ILE A 12 8.45 -12.63 -6.08
C ILE A 12 9.46 -13.39 -6.93
N ASP A 13 9.41 -13.19 -8.24
CA ASP A 13 10.47 -13.66 -9.14
C ASP A 13 11.77 -12.90 -8.85
N PRO A 14 12.91 -13.60 -8.62
CA PRO A 14 14.20 -12.99 -8.41
C PRO A 14 14.63 -12.02 -9.52
N LEU A 15 14.21 -12.24 -10.76
CA LEU A 15 14.45 -11.30 -11.86
C LEU A 15 13.77 -9.95 -11.63
N SER A 16 12.57 -9.94 -11.06
CA SER A 16 11.87 -8.70 -10.71
C SER A 16 12.60 -7.91 -9.62
N ILE A 17 13.25 -8.60 -8.68
CA ILE A 17 14.12 -7.95 -7.66
C ILE A 17 15.34 -7.35 -8.35
N HIS A 18 15.99 -8.11 -9.22
CA HIS A 18 17.17 -7.62 -9.98
C HIS A 18 16.82 -6.36 -10.78
N ASP A 19 15.72 -6.38 -11.51
CA ASP A 19 15.26 -5.24 -12.30
C ASP A 19 15.00 -3.99 -11.43
N ALA A 20 14.38 -4.20 -10.28
CA ALA A 20 14.13 -3.10 -9.35
C ALA A 20 15.44 -2.52 -8.78
N VAL A 21 16.42 -3.38 -8.49
CA VAL A 21 17.76 -2.95 -8.06
C VAL A 21 18.39 -2.04 -9.12
N GLU A 22 18.32 -2.41 -10.42
CA GLU A 22 18.88 -1.59 -11.50
C GLU A 22 18.13 -0.25 -11.65
N VAL A 23 16.80 -0.25 -11.52
CA VAL A 23 15.99 0.99 -11.53
C VAL A 23 16.39 1.91 -10.37
N LEU A 24 16.49 1.38 -9.15
CA LEU A 24 16.83 2.17 -7.96
C LEU A 24 18.28 2.69 -8.03
N ARG A 25 19.21 1.91 -8.56
CA ARG A 25 20.58 2.37 -8.85
C ARG A 25 20.61 3.52 -9.87
N SER A 26 19.77 3.45 -10.90
CA SER A 26 19.63 4.54 -11.88
C SER A 26 19.08 5.84 -11.25
N TRP A 27 18.48 5.75 -10.07
CA TRP A 27 18.08 6.89 -9.25
C TRP A 27 19.14 7.35 -8.27
N GLU A 28 20.37 6.78 -8.36
CA GLU A 28 21.48 7.06 -7.44
C GLU A 28 21.23 6.60 -5.99
N LEU A 29 20.34 5.62 -5.82
CA LEU A 29 20.11 4.96 -4.55
C LEU A 29 21.00 3.74 -4.39
N ASN A 30 21.24 3.31 -3.14
CA ASN A 30 21.98 2.09 -2.81
C ASN A 30 20.98 1.01 -2.30
N PRO A 31 20.43 0.17 -3.19
CA PRO A 31 19.47 -0.86 -2.80
C PRO A 31 20.16 -2.05 -2.16
N ILE A 32 19.69 -2.42 -0.97
CA ILE A 32 20.08 -3.60 -0.23
C ILE A 32 18.90 -4.57 -0.21
N VAL A 33 19.11 -5.76 -0.73
CA VAL A 33 18.07 -6.82 -0.77
C VAL A 33 18.12 -7.61 0.53
N GLY A 34 16.96 -7.75 1.18
CA GLY A 34 16.82 -8.58 2.37
C GLY A 34 17.23 -10.03 2.09
N PRO A 35 17.93 -10.70 3.02
CA PRO A 35 18.47 -12.04 2.79
C PRO A 35 17.41 -13.08 2.42
N ASN A 36 16.17 -12.89 2.84
CA ASN A 36 15.05 -13.78 2.56
C ASN A 36 14.10 -13.24 1.47
N ALA A 37 14.39 -12.11 0.83
CA ALA A 37 13.46 -11.45 -0.10
C ALA A 37 13.03 -12.32 -1.29
N ALA A 38 13.88 -13.28 -1.72
CA ALA A 38 13.59 -14.25 -2.79
C ALA A 38 13.21 -15.63 -2.25
N ALA A 39 13.00 -15.80 -0.94
CA ALA A 39 12.63 -17.08 -0.35
C ALA A 39 11.22 -17.51 -0.79
N THR A 40 10.94 -18.82 -0.70
CA THR A 40 9.66 -19.40 -1.09
C THR A 40 9.17 -20.40 -0.04
N TYR A 41 7.91 -20.26 0.35
CA TYR A 41 7.22 -21.22 1.23
C TYR A 41 5.72 -21.25 0.87
N GLY A 42 5.32 -22.20 0.05
CA GLY A 42 3.97 -22.24 -0.49
C GLY A 42 3.64 -20.97 -1.27
N TYR A 43 2.67 -20.21 -0.81
CA TYR A 43 2.27 -18.92 -1.40
C TYR A 43 3.18 -17.74 -0.99
N PHE A 44 3.93 -17.88 0.12
CA PHE A 44 4.63 -16.78 0.79
C PHE A 44 6.09 -16.66 0.34
N ALA A 45 6.63 -15.47 0.42
CA ALA A 45 8.06 -15.19 0.28
C ALA A 45 8.83 -15.64 1.53
N GLY A 46 8.92 -16.96 1.72
CA GLY A 46 9.51 -17.56 2.91
C GLY A 46 8.52 -17.77 4.06
N ARG A 47 9.00 -18.37 5.15
CA ARG A 47 8.24 -18.59 6.39
C ARG A 47 7.98 -17.24 7.08
N ASP A 48 7.02 -17.23 8.01
CA ASP A 48 6.68 -16.00 8.76
C ASP A 48 7.92 -15.41 9.45
N GLU A 49 8.76 -16.25 10.05
CA GLU A 49 10.00 -15.83 10.73
C GLU A 49 11.02 -15.18 9.80
N GLN A 50 11.14 -15.67 8.57
CA GLN A 50 12.05 -15.11 7.57
C GLN A 50 11.57 -13.72 7.09
N ARG A 51 10.27 -13.58 6.83
CA ARG A 51 9.66 -12.31 6.43
C ARG A 51 9.72 -11.29 7.57
N LEU A 52 9.49 -11.74 8.80
CA LEU A 52 9.61 -10.94 10.01
C LEU A 52 11.04 -10.44 10.20
N GLN A 53 12.04 -11.31 10.04
CA GLN A 53 13.46 -10.98 10.18
C GLN A 53 13.87 -9.88 9.19
N ASP A 54 13.50 -10.01 7.91
CA ASP A 54 13.84 -9.01 6.89
C ASP A 54 13.15 -7.67 7.14
N MET A 55 11.86 -7.70 7.53
CA MET A 55 11.12 -6.49 7.85
C MET A 55 11.70 -5.81 9.11
N GLN A 56 11.98 -6.56 10.18
CA GLN A 56 12.55 -6.00 11.40
C GLN A 56 13.91 -5.36 11.13
N TRP A 57 14.79 -6.07 10.40
CA TRP A 57 16.07 -5.49 9.98
C TRP A 57 15.88 -4.16 9.24
N ALA A 58 14.96 -4.10 8.28
CA ALA A 58 14.73 -2.89 7.51
C ALA A 58 14.13 -1.75 8.34
N LEU A 59 13.34 -2.07 9.37
CA LEU A 59 12.80 -1.08 10.31
C LEU A 59 13.90 -0.54 11.25
N ASP A 60 14.82 -1.39 11.68
CA ASP A 60 15.81 -1.06 12.72
C ASP A 60 17.08 -0.40 12.17
N ASP A 61 17.51 -0.73 10.94
CA ASP A 61 18.74 -0.15 10.34
C ASP A 61 18.55 1.33 10.03
N GLU A 62 19.10 2.19 10.87
CA GLU A 62 18.99 3.65 10.78
C GLU A 62 19.62 4.26 9.52
N ASP A 63 20.50 3.54 8.82
CA ASP A 63 21.06 3.98 7.54
C ASP A 63 20.06 3.84 6.37
N ILE A 64 19.05 2.97 6.51
CA ILE A 64 18.01 2.79 5.51
C ILE A 64 17.06 3.99 5.54
N ARG A 65 16.82 4.60 4.36
CA ARG A 65 15.94 5.76 4.20
C ARG A 65 14.58 5.41 3.61
N ALA A 66 14.47 4.27 2.94
CA ALA A 66 13.21 3.78 2.39
C ALA A 66 13.17 2.25 2.36
N ILE A 67 12.00 1.68 2.59
CA ILE A 67 11.71 0.25 2.56
C ILE A 67 10.76 0.00 1.40
N PHE A 68 11.23 -0.68 0.36
CA PHE A 68 10.42 -1.13 -0.76
C PHE A 68 9.89 -2.53 -0.48
N CYS A 69 8.59 -2.66 -0.26
CA CYS A 69 7.94 -3.96 -0.25
C CYS A 69 7.92 -4.50 -1.68
N THR A 70 8.53 -5.66 -1.94
CA THR A 70 8.78 -6.12 -3.30
C THR A 70 7.50 -6.50 -4.03
N ARG A 71 6.51 -7.01 -3.29
CA ARG A 71 5.21 -7.48 -3.78
C ARG A 71 4.18 -7.50 -2.66
N GLY A 72 2.90 -7.32 -3.03
CA GLY A 72 1.73 -7.65 -2.22
C GLY A 72 1.34 -9.13 -2.29
N GLY A 73 0.06 -9.39 -2.37
CA GLY A 73 -0.54 -10.72 -2.35
C GLY A 73 -1.22 -11.00 -1.03
N TYR A 74 -0.63 -11.81 -0.16
CA TYR A 74 -1.10 -12.06 1.20
C TYR A 74 0.08 -12.46 2.09
N GLY A 75 0.07 -12.01 3.33
CA GLY A 75 1.08 -12.39 4.33
C GLY A 75 1.43 -11.30 5.32
N SER A 76 1.27 -10.03 4.97
CA SER A 76 1.59 -8.89 5.84
C SER A 76 0.84 -8.95 7.17
N LEU A 77 -0.43 -9.34 7.13
CA LEU A 77 -1.28 -9.46 8.33
C LEU A 77 -0.73 -10.46 9.36
N ARG A 78 0.03 -11.46 8.91
CA ARG A 78 0.60 -12.50 9.78
C ARG A 78 1.78 -12.03 10.61
N ILE A 79 2.47 -10.97 10.17
CA ILE A 79 3.72 -10.50 10.78
C ILE A 79 3.66 -9.09 11.36
N VAL A 80 2.71 -8.26 10.92
CA VAL A 80 2.68 -6.83 11.23
C VAL A 80 2.67 -6.51 12.73
N GLU A 81 1.94 -7.28 13.55
CA GLU A 81 1.86 -7.08 15.00
C GLU A 81 2.99 -7.76 15.78
N GLN A 82 3.83 -8.55 15.10
CA GLN A 82 5.00 -9.18 15.72
C GLN A 82 6.27 -8.31 15.61
N LEU A 83 6.22 -7.23 14.81
CA LEU A 83 7.33 -6.29 14.62
C LEU A 83 7.41 -5.29 15.78
N ASP A 84 8.62 -4.98 16.18
CA ASP A 84 8.91 -3.85 17.07
C ASP A 84 9.12 -2.58 16.22
N TYR A 85 8.32 -1.57 16.47
CA TYR A 85 8.38 -0.28 15.78
C TYR A 85 9.11 0.81 16.58
N SER A 86 9.71 0.49 17.71
CA SER A 86 10.28 1.48 18.64
C SER A 86 11.39 2.31 18.00
N ILE A 87 12.36 1.65 17.32
CA ILE A 87 13.44 2.34 16.61
C ILE A 87 12.88 3.12 15.43
N PHE A 88 11.99 2.49 14.65
CA PHE A 88 11.36 3.12 13.50
C PHE A 88 10.58 4.39 13.85
N GLN A 89 9.89 4.44 15.00
CA GLN A 89 9.19 5.64 15.48
C GLN A 89 10.15 6.77 15.82
N GLY A 90 11.35 6.45 16.32
CA GLY A 90 12.39 7.45 16.62
C GLY A 90 13.09 8.01 15.38
N SER A 91 13.16 7.23 14.30
CA SER A 91 13.77 7.61 13.02
C SER A 91 12.94 7.07 11.85
N PRO A 92 11.77 7.67 11.57
CA PRO A 92 10.88 7.20 10.51
C PRO A 92 11.52 7.27 9.13
N LYS A 93 11.21 6.28 8.32
CA LYS A 93 11.64 6.18 6.92
C LYS A 93 10.45 5.79 6.05
N TRP A 94 10.52 6.02 4.74
CA TRP A 94 9.44 5.67 3.83
C TRP A 94 9.23 4.16 3.77
N LEU A 95 8.01 3.70 4.00
CA LEU A 95 7.55 2.35 3.66
C LEU A 95 6.67 2.45 2.42
N ILE A 96 7.03 1.69 1.39
CA ILE A 96 6.51 1.84 0.03
C ILE A 96 5.90 0.54 -0.45
N GLY A 97 4.67 0.60 -0.95
CA GLY A 97 3.95 -0.53 -1.53
C GLY A 97 2.47 -0.25 -1.67
N PHE A 98 1.71 -1.24 -2.11
CA PHE A 98 0.25 -1.19 -2.23
C PHE A 98 -0.36 -2.59 -2.09
N SER A 99 -1.68 -2.75 -2.28
CA SER A 99 -2.36 -4.03 -2.12
C SER A 99 -2.24 -4.57 -0.68
N ASP A 100 -1.71 -5.78 -0.44
CA ASP A 100 -1.51 -6.37 0.89
C ASP A 100 -0.68 -5.48 1.83
N ILE A 101 0.14 -4.58 1.28
CA ILE A 101 0.94 -3.62 2.07
C ILE A 101 0.06 -2.57 2.75
N THR A 102 -1.21 -2.43 2.38
CA THR A 102 -2.20 -1.64 3.11
C THR A 102 -2.23 -1.98 4.60
N VAL A 103 -1.92 -3.23 4.97
CA VAL A 103 -1.79 -3.64 6.38
C VAL A 103 -0.72 -2.83 7.11
N PHE A 104 0.44 -2.63 6.49
CA PHE A 104 1.51 -1.79 7.05
C PHE A 104 1.16 -0.31 7.02
N HIS A 105 0.53 0.17 5.94
CA HIS A 105 0.05 1.57 5.89
C HIS A 105 -0.92 1.85 7.03
N SER A 106 -1.85 0.93 7.29
CA SER A 106 -2.78 1.02 8.42
C SER A 106 -2.03 1.04 9.77
N LYS A 107 -1.07 0.14 9.97
CA LYS A 107 -0.24 0.13 11.20
C LYS A 107 0.49 1.46 11.40
N LEU A 108 1.17 1.96 10.37
CA LEU A 108 1.91 3.22 10.44
C LEU A 108 1.00 4.41 10.68
N ASN A 109 -0.19 4.43 10.08
CA ASN A 109 -1.21 5.45 10.37
C ASN A 109 -1.62 5.45 11.85
N THR A 110 -1.78 4.27 12.49
CA THR A 110 -2.08 4.21 13.94
C THR A 110 -0.96 4.77 14.81
N LEU A 111 0.28 4.72 14.31
CA LEU A 111 1.48 5.28 14.96
C LEU A 111 1.70 6.77 14.63
N GLY A 112 0.89 7.37 13.74
CA GLY A 112 1.06 8.74 13.28
C GLY A 112 2.23 8.93 12.31
N ILE A 113 2.61 7.89 11.58
CA ILE A 113 3.73 7.89 10.64
C ILE A 113 3.20 7.78 9.21
N GLU A 114 3.72 8.62 8.33
CA GLU A 114 3.41 8.62 6.90
C GLU A 114 4.03 7.42 6.18
N SER A 115 3.36 6.94 5.13
CA SER A 115 3.82 5.86 4.27
C SER A 115 3.34 6.09 2.83
N MET A 116 3.86 5.34 1.88
CA MET A 116 3.68 5.64 0.47
C MET A 116 2.96 4.50 -0.26
N HIS A 117 1.69 4.71 -0.63
CA HIS A 117 0.96 3.83 -1.52
C HIS A 117 1.46 4.05 -2.96
N ALA A 118 2.34 3.18 -3.44
CA ALA A 118 3.07 3.38 -4.68
C ALA A 118 3.51 2.06 -5.34
N PRO A 119 3.94 2.08 -6.62
CA PRO A 119 4.40 0.90 -7.32
C PRO A 119 5.48 0.12 -6.57
N MET A 120 5.40 -1.20 -6.65
CA MET A 120 6.32 -2.13 -6.01
C MET A 120 7.32 -2.73 -7.01
N PRO A 121 8.51 -3.18 -6.57
CA PRO A 121 9.53 -3.83 -7.39
C PRO A 121 8.99 -4.83 -8.42
N LYS A 122 8.05 -5.69 -8.05
CA LYS A 122 7.41 -6.66 -8.97
C LYS A 122 6.86 -6.02 -10.25
N SER A 123 6.39 -4.78 -10.18
CA SER A 123 5.72 -4.11 -11.30
C SER A 123 6.57 -3.04 -11.98
N PHE A 124 7.80 -2.77 -11.55
CA PHE A 124 8.59 -1.64 -12.08
C PHE A 124 8.74 -1.66 -13.61
N ARG A 125 8.90 -2.84 -14.23
CA ARG A 125 8.98 -2.96 -15.69
C ARG A 125 7.67 -2.64 -16.44
N THR A 126 6.54 -2.89 -15.81
CA THR A 126 5.22 -2.74 -16.43
C THR A 126 4.50 -1.48 -15.99
N THR A 127 5.01 -0.81 -14.96
CA THR A 127 4.46 0.44 -14.44
C THR A 127 4.70 1.57 -15.46
N ASN A 128 3.70 2.41 -15.64
CA ASN A 128 3.82 3.61 -16.46
C ASN A 128 5.06 4.42 -16.05
N PRO A 129 5.95 4.76 -16.97
CA PRO A 129 7.17 5.52 -16.67
C PRO A 129 6.92 6.84 -15.92
N ALA A 130 5.80 7.52 -16.19
CA ALA A 130 5.44 8.74 -15.48
C ALA A 130 5.10 8.47 -13.99
N ALA A 131 4.53 7.30 -13.67
CA ALA A 131 4.27 6.92 -12.28
C ALA A 131 5.57 6.60 -11.53
N LEU A 132 6.52 5.91 -12.17
CA LEU A 132 7.86 5.67 -11.61
C LEU A 132 8.65 6.97 -11.42
N LEU A 133 8.57 7.89 -12.40
CA LEU A 133 9.21 9.20 -12.27
C LEU A 133 8.64 9.98 -11.08
N ARG A 134 7.31 9.96 -10.89
CA ARG A 134 6.68 10.62 -9.74
C ARG A 134 7.11 9.99 -8.41
N LEU A 135 7.20 8.66 -8.33
CA LEU A 135 7.72 7.98 -7.15
C LEU A 135 9.15 8.46 -6.83
N LYS A 136 10.03 8.51 -7.85
CA LYS A 136 11.37 9.07 -7.70
C LYS A 136 11.33 10.51 -7.17
N GLU A 137 10.57 11.38 -7.84
CA GLU A 137 10.46 12.79 -7.46
C GLU A 137 9.99 12.97 -6.02
N PHE A 138 9.02 12.18 -5.58
CA PHE A 138 8.50 12.21 -4.22
C PHE A 138 9.56 11.79 -3.19
N LEU A 139 10.31 10.71 -3.47
CA LEU A 139 11.41 10.25 -2.63
C LEU A 139 12.52 11.31 -2.47
N PHE A 140 12.72 12.15 -3.49
CA PHE A 140 13.70 13.24 -3.46
C PHE A 140 13.10 14.59 -3.01
N GLY A 141 11.95 14.58 -2.34
CA GLY A 141 11.34 15.74 -1.71
C GLY A 141 10.61 16.68 -2.65
N LYS A 142 10.33 16.28 -3.90
CA LYS A 142 9.49 17.08 -4.78
C LYS A 142 8.01 16.81 -4.49
N ILE A 143 7.30 17.84 -4.07
CA ILE A 143 5.85 17.78 -3.88
C ILE A 143 5.17 17.78 -5.25
N SER A 144 4.40 16.75 -5.54
CA SER A 144 3.63 16.61 -6.78
C SER A 144 2.17 16.95 -6.56
N SER A 145 1.58 17.65 -7.51
CA SER A 145 0.12 17.75 -7.63
C SER A 145 -0.38 16.74 -8.66
N TYR A 146 -1.57 16.20 -8.43
CA TYR A 146 -2.25 15.32 -9.37
C TYR A 146 -3.42 16.07 -9.99
N ARG A 147 -3.50 16.06 -11.32
CA ARG A 147 -4.69 16.48 -12.04
C ARG A 147 -5.27 15.24 -12.72
N LEU A 148 -6.45 14.85 -12.28
CA LEU A 148 -7.17 13.70 -12.82
C LEU A 148 -8.18 14.18 -13.88
N PRO A 149 -8.50 13.35 -14.89
CA PRO A 149 -9.58 13.64 -15.82
C PRO A 149 -10.90 13.73 -15.05
N PRO A 150 -11.85 14.53 -15.53
CA PRO A 150 -13.17 14.62 -14.92
C PRO A 150 -13.91 13.28 -15.04
N HIS A 151 -14.67 12.93 -13.99
CA HIS A 151 -15.55 11.76 -13.98
C HIS A 151 -16.98 12.21 -13.64
N PRO A 152 -18.05 11.59 -14.21
CA PRO A 152 -19.44 11.99 -13.95
C PRO A 152 -19.84 11.95 -12.47
N PHE A 153 -19.20 11.12 -11.67
CA PHE A 153 -19.46 10.99 -10.23
C PHE A 153 -18.60 11.91 -9.35
N ASN A 154 -17.73 12.73 -9.94
CA ASN A 154 -16.98 13.72 -9.17
C ASN A 154 -17.92 14.73 -8.52
N ARG A 155 -17.67 15.03 -7.26
CA ARG A 155 -18.33 16.12 -6.52
C ARG A 155 -17.32 17.26 -6.37
N GLU A 156 -17.76 18.47 -6.68
CA GLU A 156 -16.94 19.67 -6.53
C GLU A 156 -16.78 20.02 -5.04
N GLY A 157 -15.60 20.49 -4.68
CA GLY A 157 -15.28 20.94 -3.34
C GLY A 157 -13.79 21.15 -3.14
N ILE A 158 -13.44 21.79 -2.04
CA ILE A 158 -12.06 21.97 -1.58
C ILE A 158 -11.99 21.46 -0.14
N VAL A 159 -11.07 20.56 0.13
CA VAL A 159 -10.86 19.99 1.46
C VAL A 159 -9.37 19.86 1.75
N GLN A 160 -9.00 20.06 3.01
CA GLN A 160 -7.66 19.79 3.52
C GLN A 160 -7.79 18.90 4.75
N ALA A 161 -7.25 17.70 4.66
CA ALA A 161 -7.27 16.71 5.73
C ALA A 161 -6.17 15.67 5.53
N GLU A 162 -5.93 14.84 6.53
CA GLU A 162 -5.02 13.70 6.43
C GLU A 162 -5.55 12.70 5.38
N LEU A 163 -4.66 12.19 4.53
CA LEU A 163 -4.98 11.14 3.56
C LEU A 163 -4.73 9.78 4.19
N THR A 164 -5.75 8.95 4.26
CA THR A 164 -5.68 7.57 4.74
C THR A 164 -6.28 6.61 3.72
N GLY A 165 -6.01 5.32 3.82
CA GLY A 165 -6.67 4.34 2.97
C GLY A 165 -5.74 3.34 2.32
N GLY A 166 -6.16 2.80 1.16
CA GLY A 166 -5.47 1.78 0.39
C GLY A 166 -6.44 0.79 -0.26
N ASN A 167 -6.08 -0.48 -0.26
CA ASN A 167 -6.89 -1.56 -0.83
C ASN A 167 -8.17 -1.79 0.00
N LEU A 168 -9.36 -1.72 -0.65
CA LEU A 168 -10.66 -1.80 0.01
C LEU A 168 -10.86 -3.11 0.76
N THR A 169 -10.46 -4.24 0.16
CA THR A 169 -10.55 -5.56 0.82
C THR A 169 -9.75 -5.57 2.12
N LEU A 170 -8.55 -5.00 2.14
CA LEU A 170 -7.73 -4.92 3.34
C LEU A 170 -8.31 -3.91 4.37
N LEU A 171 -8.77 -2.75 3.93
CA LEU A 171 -9.45 -1.79 4.82
C LEU A 171 -10.67 -2.42 5.50
N HIS A 172 -11.46 -3.20 4.75
CA HIS A 172 -12.58 -3.94 5.31
C HIS A 172 -12.13 -5.05 6.28
N CYS A 173 -11.05 -5.79 5.95
CA CYS A 173 -10.49 -6.84 6.80
C CYS A 173 -9.98 -6.30 8.15
N LEU A 174 -9.34 -5.12 8.14
CA LEU A 174 -8.76 -4.49 9.32
C LEU A 174 -9.79 -3.75 10.19
N ARG A 175 -11.02 -3.63 9.74
CA ARG A 175 -12.09 -2.92 10.47
C ARG A 175 -12.28 -3.47 11.89
N SER A 176 -12.39 -2.57 12.85
CA SER A 176 -12.55 -2.86 14.28
C SER A 176 -11.37 -3.62 14.92
N SER A 177 -10.24 -3.74 14.21
CA SER A 177 -9.00 -4.25 14.79
C SER A 177 -8.12 -3.11 15.32
N VAL A 178 -7.05 -3.47 16.01
CA VAL A 178 -6.01 -2.51 16.46
C VAL A 178 -5.25 -1.85 15.30
N LEU A 179 -5.38 -2.40 14.10
CA LEU A 179 -4.78 -1.92 12.86
C LEU A 179 -5.71 -1.01 12.05
N GLU A 180 -6.91 -0.74 12.52
CA GLU A 180 -7.84 0.10 11.75
C GLU A 180 -7.33 1.53 11.64
N CYS A 181 -7.20 2.05 10.40
CA CYS A 181 -6.85 3.45 10.17
C CYS A 181 -7.83 4.41 10.86
N LYS A 182 -7.30 5.52 11.35
CA LYS A 182 -8.12 6.61 11.90
C LYS A 182 -8.79 7.35 10.74
N HIS A 183 -10.08 7.12 10.53
CA HIS A 183 -10.84 7.75 9.43
C HIS A 183 -11.57 9.03 9.84
N GLN A 184 -11.54 9.43 11.12
CA GLN A 184 -12.23 10.62 11.57
C GLN A 184 -11.57 11.88 11.02
N SER A 185 -12.34 12.68 10.28
CA SER A 185 -11.89 13.93 9.67
C SER A 185 -10.74 13.75 8.64
N SER A 186 -10.67 12.59 7.96
CA SER A 186 -9.68 12.30 6.93
C SER A 186 -10.27 12.32 5.51
N ILE A 187 -9.41 12.32 4.52
CA ILE A 187 -9.72 11.96 3.15
C ILE A 187 -9.41 10.46 3.01
N LEU A 188 -10.41 9.66 2.69
CA LEU A 188 -10.22 8.22 2.45
C LEU A 188 -9.86 7.98 0.98
N PHE A 189 -8.75 7.30 0.75
CA PHE A 189 -8.39 6.72 -0.56
C PHE A 189 -8.75 5.24 -0.56
N MET A 190 -9.36 4.75 -1.64
CA MET A 190 -9.61 3.32 -1.82
C MET A 190 -9.47 2.89 -3.28
N GLU A 191 -8.92 1.71 -3.47
CA GLU A 191 -8.77 1.00 -4.74
C GLU A 191 -8.97 -0.51 -4.51
N ASP A 192 -9.19 -1.29 -5.57
CA ASP A 192 -9.13 -2.74 -5.47
C ASP A 192 -8.86 -3.41 -6.82
N VAL A 193 -8.42 -4.68 -6.80
CA VAL A 193 -8.14 -5.46 -8.00
C VAL A 193 -8.62 -6.90 -7.86
N GLY A 194 -9.32 -7.40 -8.90
CA GLY A 194 -9.67 -8.82 -9.01
C GLY A 194 -10.85 -9.28 -8.15
N GLU A 195 -11.56 -8.35 -7.49
CA GLU A 195 -12.70 -8.67 -6.64
C GLU A 195 -14.00 -8.90 -7.43
N ASN A 196 -14.96 -9.58 -6.80
CA ASN A 196 -16.32 -9.65 -7.34
C ASN A 196 -17.10 -8.37 -7.00
N LEU A 197 -17.92 -7.88 -7.95
CA LEU A 197 -18.72 -6.67 -7.75
C LEU A 197 -19.65 -6.77 -6.53
N TYR A 198 -20.26 -7.96 -6.28
CA TYR A 198 -21.05 -8.15 -5.05
C TYR A 198 -20.20 -8.06 -3.76
N SER A 199 -18.91 -8.40 -3.84
CA SER A 199 -17.99 -8.26 -2.68
C SER A 199 -17.68 -6.80 -2.41
N ILE A 200 -17.46 -6.01 -3.46
CA ILE A 200 -17.30 -4.55 -3.35
C ILE A 200 -18.54 -3.94 -2.67
N ASP A 201 -19.74 -4.23 -3.19
CA ASP A 201 -21.00 -3.74 -2.58
C ASP A 201 -21.09 -4.14 -1.11
N ARG A 202 -20.88 -5.41 -0.79
CA ARG A 202 -20.95 -5.92 0.60
C ARG A 202 -19.97 -5.22 1.53
N MET A 203 -18.72 -4.97 1.09
CA MET A 203 -17.71 -4.28 1.88
C MET A 203 -18.13 -2.83 2.14
N LEU A 204 -18.61 -2.13 1.12
CA LEU A 204 -19.10 -0.74 1.26
C LEU A 204 -20.31 -0.64 2.16
N GLN A 205 -21.31 -1.53 2.02
CA GLN A 205 -22.46 -1.60 2.92
C GLN A 205 -22.00 -1.85 4.36
N SER A 206 -21.03 -2.71 4.57
CA SER A 206 -20.47 -2.98 5.88
C SER A 206 -19.78 -1.74 6.50
N LEU A 207 -19.01 -0.99 5.70
CA LEU A 207 -18.41 0.27 6.14
C LEU A 207 -19.47 1.34 6.44
N LYS A 208 -20.55 1.40 5.64
CA LYS A 208 -21.69 2.30 5.86
C LYS A 208 -22.42 1.98 7.16
N LEU A 209 -22.71 0.70 7.42
CA LEU A 209 -23.37 0.24 8.63
C LEU A 209 -22.57 0.53 9.91
N THR A 210 -21.26 0.65 9.81
CA THR A 210 -20.37 1.02 10.92
C THR A 210 -20.01 2.49 10.97
N ASP A 211 -20.76 3.33 10.23
CA ASP A 211 -20.65 4.78 10.21
C ASP A 211 -19.25 5.31 9.84
N LYS A 212 -18.50 4.54 9.00
CA LYS A 212 -17.13 4.92 8.63
C LYS A 212 -17.08 6.09 7.63
N PHE A 213 -18.16 6.30 6.87
CA PHE A 213 -18.20 7.35 5.84
C PHE A 213 -18.69 8.70 6.35
N SER A 214 -19.50 8.75 7.40
CA SER A 214 -20.15 10.00 7.87
C SER A 214 -19.17 11.05 8.37
N LYS A 215 -17.99 10.64 8.80
CA LYS A 215 -16.96 11.53 9.38
C LYS A 215 -15.82 11.85 8.41
N LEU A 216 -15.90 11.37 7.17
CA LEU A 216 -14.90 11.70 6.15
C LEU A 216 -15.03 13.14 5.70
N GLN A 217 -13.89 13.79 5.46
CA GLN A 217 -13.84 15.09 4.80
C GLN A 217 -13.87 14.96 3.27
N GLY A 218 -13.40 13.83 2.75
CA GLY A 218 -13.42 13.54 1.32
C GLY A 218 -13.19 12.05 1.03
N LEU A 219 -13.48 11.67 -0.20
CA LEU A 219 -13.25 10.34 -0.73
C LEU A 219 -12.51 10.43 -2.06
N ILE A 220 -11.41 9.71 -2.18
CA ILE A 220 -10.68 9.52 -3.44
C ILE A 220 -10.86 8.07 -3.85
N VAL A 221 -11.49 7.85 -5.00
CA VAL A 221 -11.68 6.53 -5.59
C VAL A 221 -10.61 6.33 -6.64
N GLY A 222 -9.71 5.38 -6.40
CA GLY A 222 -8.70 4.94 -7.35
C GLY A 222 -9.27 3.96 -8.37
N ASP A 223 -8.41 3.15 -8.96
CA ASP A 223 -8.83 2.17 -9.95
C ASP A 223 -9.44 0.92 -9.29
N PHE A 224 -10.52 0.42 -9.88
CA PHE A 224 -11.14 -0.86 -9.58
C PHE A 224 -11.02 -1.74 -10.82
N THR A 225 -9.93 -2.53 -10.87
CA THR A 225 -9.54 -3.27 -12.08
C THR A 225 -9.78 -4.78 -11.96
N GLU A 226 -9.89 -5.46 -13.10
CA GLU A 226 -10.08 -6.91 -13.18
C GLU A 226 -11.30 -7.43 -12.38
N MET A 227 -12.35 -6.60 -12.24
CA MET A 227 -13.55 -6.94 -11.50
C MET A 227 -14.26 -8.15 -12.12
N LYS A 228 -14.79 -9.03 -11.27
CA LYS A 228 -15.52 -10.25 -11.63
C LYS A 228 -17.00 -10.07 -11.34
N GLY A 229 -17.83 -10.98 -11.90
CA GLY A 229 -19.28 -10.96 -11.66
C GLY A 229 -19.98 -9.79 -12.34
N LEU A 230 -19.63 -9.51 -13.60
CA LEU A 230 -20.14 -8.39 -14.39
C LEU A 230 -21.66 -8.41 -14.61
N ASN A 231 -22.34 -9.50 -14.27
CA ASN A 231 -23.79 -9.61 -14.27
C ASN A 231 -24.47 -9.00 -13.01
N PHE A 232 -23.73 -8.33 -12.16
CA PHE A 232 -24.27 -7.64 -10.96
C PHE A 232 -25.20 -6.47 -11.29
N GLY A 233 -25.14 -5.96 -12.53
CA GLY A 233 -26.00 -4.89 -13.02
C GLY A 233 -25.49 -3.48 -12.75
N LYS A 234 -24.36 -3.34 -12.06
CA LYS A 234 -23.63 -2.09 -11.81
C LYS A 234 -22.14 -2.35 -11.92
N ASP A 235 -21.36 -1.37 -12.33
CA ASP A 235 -19.91 -1.39 -12.21
C ASP A 235 -19.45 -0.95 -10.80
N ALA A 236 -18.16 -1.03 -10.55
CA ALA A 236 -17.61 -0.69 -9.24
C ALA A 236 -17.85 0.79 -8.86
N TYR A 237 -17.76 1.70 -9.80
CA TYR A 237 -17.94 3.14 -9.55
C TYR A 237 -19.42 3.48 -9.28
N GLU A 238 -20.36 2.83 -9.97
CA GLU A 238 -21.80 2.94 -9.70
C GLU A 238 -22.21 2.36 -8.34
N ILE A 239 -21.45 1.36 -7.85
CA ILE A 239 -21.68 0.79 -6.51
C ILE A 239 -21.15 1.75 -5.42
N ILE A 240 -20.04 2.45 -5.69
CA ILE A 240 -19.40 3.37 -4.75
C ILE A 240 -20.18 4.70 -4.65
N GLN A 241 -20.86 5.12 -5.70
CA GLN A 241 -21.64 6.36 -5.74
C GLN A 241 -22.74 6.40 -4.66
#